data_91083a9cf4acf0df163243e85fffef99
#
_entry.id   91083a9cf4acf0df163243e85fffef99
#
_cell.length_a   1.000
_cell.length_b   1.000
_cell.length_c   1.000
_cell.angle_alpha   90.00
_cell.angle_beta   90.00
_cell.angle_gamma   90.00
#
_symmetry.space_group_name_H-M   'P 1'
#
loop_
_entity.id
_entity.type
_entity.pdbx_description
1 polymer ?
#
loop_
_entity_poly.entity_id
_entity_poly.type
_entity_poly.pdbx_seq_one_letter_code
_entity_poly.pdbx_strand_id
1 'polypeptide(L)'
;LNIRRLMRGKTDTHYAVIAPTGAGKGVGIVNATLLGGWRESCLVTDLKGELWDITSKYRQDVLGQMVMKFNPTVLHHQNVRWNPISEIRWGTEHEMKDVSNLAEVLVPRGKGDPFWVNSAKRLLSAVIIYLKYHDMKHPRPVEKEGDSPYHETSLKDVLTFFAGMVVEDPNNI
;
A
#
# COMPACT_ATOMS: atom_id res chain seq x y z
N LEU A 1 40.89 -21.33 4.26
CA LEU A 1 39.84 -20.48 3.66
C LEU A 1 38.52 -21.26 3.65
N ASN A 2 37.62 -21.02 4.60
CA ASN A 2 36.30 -21.60 4.57
C ASN A 2 35.46 -20.86 3.53
N ILE A 3 35.39 -21.39 2.33
CA ILE A 3 34.47 -20.90 1.28
C ILE A 3 33.07 -21.33 1.71
N ARG A 4 32.33 -20.40 2.30
CA ARG A 4 30.90 -20.61 2.54
C ARG A 4 30.18 -20.63 1.17
N ARG A 5 29.77 -21.81 0.74
CA ARG A 5 28.94 -21.97 -0.47
C ARG A 5 27.55 -21.37 -0.22
N LEU A 6 27.15 -20.41 -1.05
CA LEU A 6 25.78 -19.96 -1.11
C LEU A 6 24.93 -21.09 -1.71
N MET A 7 23.98 -21.61 -0.95
CA MET A 7 23.02 -22.58 -1.46
C MET A 7 21.86 -21.80 -2.13
N ARG A 8 21.58 -22.13 -3.37
CA ARG A 8 20.43 -21.61 -4.10
C ARG A 8 19.38 -22.70 -4.25
N GLY A 9 18.16 -22.45 -3.80
CA GLY A 9 17.01 -23.25 -4.17
C GLY A 9 16.60 -22.95 -5.62
N LYS A 10 16.36 -23.97 -6.41
CA LYS A 10 15.89 -23.86 -7.80
C LYS A 10 14.42 -24.29 -7.95
N THR A 11 13.67 -24.29 -6.86
CA THR A 11 12.29 -24.77 -6.87
C THR A 11 11.32 -23.61 -6.71
N ASP A 12 10.15 -23.69 -7.32
CA ASP A 12 9.04 -22.73 -7.18
C ASP A 12 8.30 -22.89 -5.84
N THR A 13 8.99 -23.40 -4.82
CA THR A 13 8.44 -23.67 -3.50
C THR A 13 8.75 -22.54 -2.52
N HIS A 14 7.86 -22.34 -1.55
CA HIS A 14 8.06 -21.41 -0.45
C HIS A 14 9.04 -21.98 0.57
N TYR A 15 9.84 -21.10 1.17
CA TYR A 15 10.77 -21.45 2.24
C TYR A 15 10.33 -20.78 3.54
N ALA A 16 10.26 -21.55 4.61
CA ALA A 16 10.07 -21.03 5.97
C ALA A 16 11.37 -21.22 6.76
N VAL A 17 11.85 -20.14 7.37
CA VAL A 17 13.04 -20.17 8.23
C VAL A 17 12.62 -19.83 9.65
N ILE A 18 12.67 -20.82 10.52
CA ILE A 18 12.28 -20.70 11.92
C ILE A 18 13.55 -20.78 12.78
N ALA A 19 13.86 -19.70 13.49
CA ALA A 19 15.00 -19.66 14.40
C ALA A 19 14.80 -18.57 15.46
N PRO A 20 15.38 -18.67 16.65
CA PRO A 20 15.26 -17.69 17.72
C PRO A 20 15.86 -16.33 17.32
N THR A 21 15.56 -15.30 18.10
CA THR A 21 16.16 -13.97 17.94
C THR A 21 17.68 -14.07 18.13
N GLY A 22 18.45 -13.35 17.33
CA GLY A 22 19.91 -13.40 17.38
C GLY A 22 20.57 -14.56 16.61
N ALA A 23 19.81 -15.51 16.07
CA ALA A 23 20.34 -16.67 15.32
C ALA A 23 20.91 -16.32 13.92
N GLY A 24 21.01 -15.04 13.57
CA GLY A 24 21.60 -14.61 12.32
C GLY A 24 20.72 -14.75 11.08
N LYS A 25 19.39 -14.94 11.22
CA LYS A 25 18.46 -15.03 10.08
C LYS A 25 18.57 -13.85 9.11
N GLY A 26 18.59 -12.64 9.66
CA GLY A 26 18.69 -11.41 8.86
C GLY A 26 19.99 -11.37 8.06
N VAL A 27 21.12 -11.51 8.73
CA VAL A 27 22.44 -11.41 8.11
C VAL A 27 22.75 -12.60 7.19
N GLY A 28 22.46 -13.82 7.67
CA GLY A 28 22.87 -15.04 6.96
C GLY A 28 21.97 -15.41 5.78
N ILE A 29 20.68 -15.07 5.84
CA ILE A 29 19.71 -15.47 4.81
C ILE A 29 19.14 -14.27 4.09
N VAL A 30 18.50 -13.34 4.81
CA VAL A 30 17.76 -12.24 4.17
C VAL A 30 18.70 -11.30 3.43
N ASN A 31 19.75 -10.79 4.11
CA ASN A 31 20.72 -9.91 3.48
C ASN A 31 21.48 -10.60 2.34
N ALA A 32 21.89 -11.87 2.54
CA ALA A 32 22.54 -12.63 1.49
C ALA A 32 21.64 -12.84 0.26
N THR A 33 20.35 -13.04 0.47
CA THR A 33 19.37 -13.15 -0.61
C THR A 33 19.23 -11.83 -1.35
N LEU A 34 19.03 -10.72 -0.64
CA LEU A 34 18.80 -9.40 -1.21
C LEU A 34 20.04 -8.79 -1.86
N LEU A 35 21.24 -9.07 -1.35
CA LEU A 35 22.51 -8.54 -1.86
C LEU A 35 23.13 -9.34 -3.01
N GLY A 36 22.56 -10.44 -3.45
CA GLY A 36 23.13 -11.16 -4.57
C GLY A 36 22.51 -12.50 -4.90
N GLY A 37 21.74 -13.06 -3.94
CA GLY A 37 21.08 -14.35 -4.14
C GLY A 37 19.89 -14.27 -5.07
N TRP A 38 19.10 -13.19 -4.97
CA TRP A 38 17.87 -12.99 -5.71
C TRP A 38 17.94 -11.74 -6.58
N ARG A 39 17.91 -11.91 -7.89
CA ARG A 39 18.00 -10.83 -8.88
C ARG A 39 16.67 -10.42 -9.47
N GLU A 40 15.63 -11.20 -9.24
CA GLU A 40 14.28 -10.94 -9.71
C GLU A 40 13.57 -9.90 -8.83
N SER A 41 12.39 -9.49 -9.25
CA SER A 41 11.53 -8.61 -8.46
C SER A 41 11.20 -9.23 -7.10
N CYS A 42 11.15 -8.41 -6.05
CA CYS A 42 10.81 -8.87 -4.71
C CYS A 42 10.04 -7.82 -3.94
N LEU A 43 9.13 -8.28 -3.09
CA LEU A 43 8.47 -7.49 -2.07
C LEU A 43 9.05 -7.88 -0.71
N VAL A 44 9.50 -6.88 0.05
CA VAL A 44 10.16 -7.10 1.34
C VAL A 44 9.39 -6.37 2.44
N THR A 45 8.94 -7.10 3.46
CA THR A 45 8.37 -6.50 4.67
C THR A 45 9.50 -6.20 5.65
N ASP A 46 9.78 -4.91 5.86
CA ASP A 46 10.87 -4.41 6.71
C ASP A 46 10.32 -3.46 7.77
N LEU A 47 9.94 -4.00 8.92
CA LEU A 47 9.32 -3.24 10.01
C LEU A 47 10.27 -2.25 10.68
N LYS A 48 11.59 -2.47 10.58
CA LYS A 48 12.61 -1.64 11.22
C LYS A 48 13.33 -0.70 10.27
N GLY A 49 13.23 -0.94 8.96
CA GLY A 49 13.96 -0.20 7.93
C GLY A 49 15.42 -0.64 7.74
N GLU A 50 15.91 -1.61 8.54
CA GLU A 50 17.29 -2.08 8.48
C GLU A 50 17.64 -2.72 7.12
N LEU A 51 16.71 -3.47 6.53
CA LEU A 51 16.94 -4.12 5.23
C LEU A 51 17.00 -3.08 4.11
N TRP A 52 16.17 -2.05 4.19
CA TRP A 52 16.23 -0.93 3.26
C TRP A 52 17.59 -0.26 3.27
N ASP A 53 18.08 0.11 4.45
CA ASP A 53 19.34 0.82 4.60
C ASP A 53 20.55 0.01 4.09
N ILE A 54 20.52 -1.32 4.28
CA ILE A 54 21.62 -2.21 3.88
C ILE A 54 21.56 -2.56 2.38
N THR A 55 20.36 -2.75 1.81
CA THR A 55 20.24 -3.44 0.51
C THR A 55 19.73 -2.57 -0.63
N SER A 56 19.00 -1.47 -0.35
CA SER A 56 18.35 -0.66 -1.39
C SER A 56 19.34 -0.09 -2.39
N LYS A 57 20.40 0.53 -1.91
CA LYS A 57 21.42 1.14 -2.77
C LYS A 57 22.14 0.11 -3.64
N TYR A 58 22.48 -1.04 -3.10
CA TYR A 58 23.09 -2.13 -3.88
C TYR A 58 22.15 -2.60 -5.01
N ARG A 59 20.87 -2.78 -4.70
CA ARG A 59 19.89 -3.23 -5.68
C ARG A 59 19.68 -2.20 -6.78
N GLN A 60 19.72 -0.92 -6.43
CA GLN A 60 19.59 0.17 -7.40
C GLN A 60 20.85 0.34 -8.24
N ASP A 61 22.02 0.50 -7.62
CA ASP A 61 23.26 0.91 -8.29
C ASP A 61 23.97 -0.26 -8.97
N VAL A 62 23.92 -1.47 -8.40
CA VAL A 62 24.63 -2.65 -8.91
C VAL A 62 23.74 -3.56 -9.73
N LEU A 63 22.49 -3.77 -9.30
CA LEU A 63 21.54 -4.62 -10.03
C LEU A 63 20.67 -3.85 -11.03
N GLY A 64 20.73 -2.52 -11.05
CA GLY A 64 19.95 -1.67 -11.96
C GLY A 64 18.44 -1.73 -11.72
N GLN A 65 17.99 -2.07 -10.52
CA GLN A 65 16.58 -2.25 -10.21
C GLN A 65 15.93 -0.97 -9.74
N MET A 66 14.65 -0.79 -10.09
CA MET A 66 13.83 0.23 -9.47
C MET A 66 13.52 -0.20 -8.03
N VAL A 67 13.95 0.58 -7.05
CA VAL A 67 13.74 0.29 -5.63
C VAL A 67 12.80 1.32 -5.02
N MET A 68 11.69 0.86 -4.48
CA MET A 68 10.63 1.69 -3.93
C MET A 68 10.45 1.39 -2.44
N LYS A 69 10.24 2.45 -1.63
CA LYS A 69 9.94 2.35 -0.21
C LYS A 69 8.52 2.85 0.05
N PHE A 70 7.70 2.02 0.64
CA PHE A 70 6.39 2.41 1.13
C PHE A 70 6.38 2.38 2.65
N ASN A 71 6.36 3.56 3.28
CA ASN A 71 6.26 3.70 4.73
C ASN A 71 5.15 4.70 5.06
N PRO A 72 3.94 4.24 5.41
CA PRO A 72 2.80 5.10 5.65
C PRO A 72 2.91 5.95 6.92
N THR A 73 3.86 5.64 7.81
CA THR A 73 4.03 6.37 9.09
C THR A 73 4.98 7.55 8.99
N VAL A 74 5.74 7.67 7.92
CA VAL A 74 6.74 8.73 7.74
C VAL A 74 6.50 9.49 6.45
N LEU A 75 6.23 10.78 6.56
CA LEU A 75 6.14 11.69 5.41
C LEU A 75 7.56 12.07 4.98
N HIS A 76 8.16 11.27 4.12
CA HIS A 76 9.50 11.54 3.57
C HIS A 76 9.45 11.53 2.03
N HIS A 77 10.29 12.37 1.39
CA HIS A 77 10.35 12.49 -0.07
C HIS A 77 10.69 11.21 -0.83
N GLN A 78 11.31 10.23 -0.16
CA GLN A 78 11.65 8.94 -0.75
C GLN A 78 10.55 7.89 -0.64
N ASN A 79 9.45 8.20 0.05
CA ASN A 79 8.32 7.28 0.15
C ASN A 79 7.46 7.34 -1.11
N VAL A 80 7.17 6.17 -1.64
CA VAL A 80 6.14 6.02 -2.67
C VAL A 80 4.78 6.32 -2.06
N ARG A 81 3.98 7.10 -2.76
CA ARG A 81 2.57 7.30 -2.45
C ARG A 81 1.74 6.34 -3.27
N TRP A 82 0.78 5.73 -2.65
CA TRP A 82 -0.15 4.84 -3.32
C TRP A 82 -1.58 5.20 -2.96
N ASN A 83 -2.40 5.36 -4.00
CA ASN A 83 -3.82 5.62 -3.86
C ASN A 83 -4.60 4.37 -4.26
N PRO A 84 -5.18 3.61 -3.31
CA PRO A 84 -5.91 2.40 -3.63
C PRO A 84 -7.16 2.64 -4.49
N ILE A 85 -7.72 3.85 -4.51
CA ILE A 85 -8.86 4.19 -5.36
C ILE A 85 -8.46 4.23 -6.84
N SER A 86 -7.20 4.55 -7.15
CA SER A 86 -6.70 4.54 -8.53
C SER A 86 -6.59 3.14 -9.13
N GLU A 87 -6.56 2.09 -8.30
CA GLU A 87 -6.52 0.70 -8.75
C GLU A 87 -7.89 0.16 -9.17
N ILE A 88 -8.97 0.88 -8.90
CA ILE A 88 -10.32 0.50 -9.29
C ILE A 88 -10.46 0.65 -10.81
N ARG A 89 -10.94 -0.38 -11.47
CA ARG A 89 -11.17 -0.40 -12.93
C ARG A 89 -12.46 0.33 -13.28
N TRP A 90 -12.39 1.67 -13.21
CA TRP A 90 -13.51 2.56 -13.44
C TRP A 90 -14.11 2.42 -14.84
N GLY A 91 -15.44 2.52 -14.93
CA GLY A 91 -16.17 2.42 -16.20
C GLY A 91 -16.20 1.01 -16.80
N THR A 92 -15.81 -0.01 -16.05
CA THR A 92 -15.87 -1.42 -16.46
C THR A 92 -16.89 -2.21 -15.65
N GLU A 93 -17.23 -3.41 -16.09
CA GLU A 93 -18.08 -4.35 -15.34
C GLU A 93 -17.50 -4.76 -13.97
N HIS A 94 -16.21 -4.50 -13.75
CA HIS A 94 -15.51 -4.84 -12.50
C HIS A 94 -15.56 -3.73 -11.45
N GLU A 95 -16.00 -2.54 -11.81
CA GLU A 95 -15.99 -1.36 -10.94
C GLU A 95 -16.62 -1.62 -9.57
N MET A 96 -17.85 -2.10 -9.54
CA MET A 96 -18.59 -2.36 -8.29
C MET A 96 -17.90 -3.43 -7.42
N LYS A 97 -17.31 -4.43 -8.05
CA LYS A 97 -16.56 -5.48 -7.35
C LYS A 97 -15.29 -4.91 -6.74
N ASP A 98 -14.54 -4.10 -7.48
CA ASP A 98 -13.28 -3.52 -7.01
C ASP A 98 -13.52 -2.54 -5.84
N VAL A 99 -14.56 -1.70 -5.94
CA VAL A 99 -14.98 -0.82 -4.84
C VAL A 99 -15.39 -1.63 -3.60
N SER A 100 -16.16 -2.70 -3.78
CA SER A 100 -16.58 -3.56 -2.67
C SER A 100 -15.39 -4.26 -2.01
N ASN A 101 -14.42 -4.74 -2.79
CA ASN A 101 -13.20 -5.35 -2.27
C ASN A 101 -12.37 -4.34 -1.47
N LEU A 102 -12.25 -3.11 -1.95
CA LEU A 102 -11.57 -2.05 -1.22
C LEU A 102 -12.27 -1.74 0.11
N ALA A 103 -13.60 -1.62 0.09
CA ALA A 103 -14.38 -1.40 1.31
C ALA A 103 -14.26 -2.58 2.31
N GLU A 104 -14.16 -3.82 1.82
CA GLU A 104 -13.94 -5.01 2.67
C GLU A 104 -12.60 -4.95 3.40
N VAL A 105 -11.55 -4.43 2.75
CA VAL A 105 -10.22 -4.29 3.34
C VAL A 105 -10.18 -3.12 4.34
N LEU A 106 -10.82 -1.99 4.01
CA LEU A 106 -10.78 -0.79 4.84
C LEU A 106 -11.68 -0.86 6.08
N VAL A 107 -12.77 -1.64 6.01
CA VAL A 107 -13.69 -1.84 7.13
C VAL A 107 -13.52 -3.26 7.68
N PRO A 108 -12.66 -3.45 8.69
CA PRO A 108 -12.37 -4.78 9.22
C PRO A 108 -13.63 -5.38 9.90
N ARG A 109 -13.70 -6.71 9.90
CA ARG A 109 -14.75 -7.43 10.62
C ARG A 109 -14.55 -7.21 12.13
N GLY A 110 -15.47 -6.49 12.74
CA GLY A 110 -15.52 -6.31 14.20
C GLY A 110 -16.19 -7.51 14.90
N LYS A 111 -16.11 -7.52 16.24
CA LYS A 111 -16.84 -8.49 17.09
C LYS A 111 -18.32 -8.14 17.25
N GLY A 112 -18.79 -7.01 16.66
CA GLY A 112 -20.15 -6.51 16.77
C GLY A 112 -21.13 -7.14 15.78
N ASP A 113 -22.36 -6.61 15.78
CA ASP A 113 -23.41 -7.03 14.86
C ASP A 113 -22.97 -6.85 13.40
N PRO A 114 -23.03 -7.90 12.57
CA PRO A 114 -22.70 -7.84 11.16
C PRO A 114 -23.45 -6.77 10.37
N PHE A 115 -24.63 -6.37 10.82
CA PHE A 115 -25.43 -5.32 10.21
C PHE A 115 -24.67 -3.99 10.11
N TRP A 116 -24.06 -3.54 11.22
CA TRP A 116 -23.33 -2.27 11.26
C TRP A 116 -22.08 -2.29 10.38
N VAL A 117 -21.34 -3.39 10.40
CA VAL A 117 -20.16 -3.57 9.56
C VAL A 117 -20.54 -3.54 8.07
N ASN A 118 -21.59 -4.25 7.69
CA ASN A 118 -22.06 -4.28 6.31
C ASN A 118 -22.63 -2.93 5.86
N SER A 119 -23.31 -2.21 6.75
CA SER A 119 -23.81 -0.87 6.47
C SER A 119 -22.67 0.13 6.27
N ALA A 120 -21.62 0.06 7.10
CA ALA A 120 -20.42 0.89 6.94
C ALA A 120 -19.70 0.62 5.60
N LYS A 121 -19.56 -0.64 5.18
CA LYS A 121 -18.98 -1.00 3.89
C LYS A 121 -19.78 -0.45 2.72
N ARG A 122 -21.11 -0.56 2.79
CA ARG A 122 -22.00 -0.02 1.74
C ARG A 122 -21.91 1.50 1.65
N LEU A 123 -21.92 2.18 2.81
CA LEU A 123 -21.76 3.63 2.86
C LEU A 123 -20.42 4.07 2.28
N LEU A 124 -19.33 3.42 2.70
CA LEU A 124 -17.98 3.71 2.19
C LEU A 124 -17.92 3.50 0.66
N SER A 125 -18.47 2.40 0.16
CA SER A 125 -18.54 2.13 -1.28
C SER A 125 -19.31 3.22 -2.02
N ALA A 126 -20.45 3.64 -1.51
CA ALA A 126 -21.26 4.68 -2.11
C ALA A 126 -20.54 6.04 -2.15
N VAL A 127 -19.83 6.40 -1.07
CA VAL A 127 -19.05 7.64 -1.01
C VAL A 127 -17.87 7.62 -1.98
N ILE A 128 -17.14 6.51 -2.09
CA ILE A 128 -16.05 6.37 -3.06
C ILE A 128 -16.56 6.57 -4.49
N ILE A 129 -17.65 5.92 -4.86
CA ILE A 129 -18.26 6.04 -6.19
C ILE A 129 -18.74 7.48 -6.42
N TYR A 130 -19.46 8.05 -5.46
CA TYR A 130 -19.96 9.42 -5.55
C TYR A 130 -18.82 10.42 -5.80
N LEU A 131 -17.77 10.38 -4.99
CA LEU A 131 -16.64 11.30 -5.11
C LEU A 131 -15.93 11.15 -6.45
N LYS A 132 -15.70 9.92 -6.90
CA LYS A 132 -15.05 9.68 -8.19
C LYS A 132 -15.86 10.27 -9.36
N TYR A 133 -17.14 9.99 -9.43
CA TYR A 133 -17.98 10.52 -10.50
C TYR A 133 -18.25 12.01 -10.37
N HIS A 134 -18.29 12.54 -9.15
CA HIS A 134 -18.36 13.98 -8.91
C HIS A 134 -17.09 14.67 -9.42
N ASP A 135 -15.89 14.18 -9.11
CA ASP A 135 -14.63 14.76 -9.56
C ASP A 135 -14.47 14.66 -11.09
N MET A 136 -14.97 13.60 -11.71
CA MET A 136 -15.00 13.49 -13.18
C MET A 136 -15.86 14.56 -13.84
N LYS A 137 -16.99 14.96 -13.21
CA LYS A 137 -17.88 16.01 -13.73
C LYS A 137 -17.40 17.42 -13.36
N HIS A 138 -16.70 17.56 -12.25
CA HIS A 138 -16.23 18.81 -11.69
C HIS A 138 -14.75 18.72 -11.38
N PRO A 139 -13.87 18.68 -12.41
CA PRO A 139 -12.44 18.51 -12.21
C PRO A 139 -11.89 19.67 -11.39
N ARG A 140 -11.23 19.33 -10.28
CA ARG A 140 -10.58 20.29 -9.40
C ARG A 140 -9.20 20.70 -9.97
N PRO A 141 -8.81 21.97 -9.89
CA PRO A 141 -7.48 22.40 -10.30
C PRO A 141 -6.41 21.74 -9.41
N VAL A 142 -5.29 21.39 -10.01
CA VAL A 142 -4.15 20.81 -9.29
C VAL A 142 -3.33 21.94 -8.65
N GLU A 143 -3.03 21.80 -7.37
CA GLU A 143 -2.36 22.85 -6.58
C GLU A 143 -0.84 22.89 -6.75
N LYS A 144 -0.22 21.88 -7.38
CA LYS A 144 1.24 21.79 -7.50
C LYS A 144 1.69 21.47 -8.91
N GLU A 145 2.70 22.22 -9.35
CA GLU A 145 3.42 21.96 -10.59
C GLU A 145 4.12 20.58 -10.52
N GLY A 146 3.81 19.70 -11.48
CA GLY A 146 4.35 18.33 -11.55
C GLY A 146 3.40 17.21 -11.11
N ASP A 147 2.25 17.54 -10.54
CA ASP A 147 1.20 16.56 -10.31
C ASP A 147 0.40 16.29 -11.62
N SER A 148 -0.33 15.17 -11.66
CA SER A 148 -1.26 14.87 -12.74
C SER A 148 -2.18 16.07 -12.98
N PRO A 149 -2.49 16.46 -14.23
CA PRO A 149 -3.35 17.62 -14.53
C PRO A 149 -4.78 17.47 -13.98
N TYR A 150 -5.10 16.33 -13.43
CA TYR A 150 -6.40 16.04 -12.83
C TYR A 150 -6.22 15.55 -11.40
N HIS A 151 -6.99 16.14 -10.48
CA HIS A 151 -7.07 15.65 -9.12
C HIS A 151 -7.68 14.24 -9.12
N GLU A 152 -6.90 13.26 -8.70
CA GLU A 152 -7.41 11.91 -8.51
C GLU A 152 -8.08 11.77 -7.14
N THR A 153 -9.33 11.31 -7.14
CA THR A 153 -10.05 10.99 -5.90
C THR A 153 -9.20 10.05 -5.03
N SER A 154 -9.01 10.40 -3.79
CA SER A 154 -8.15 9.70 -2.83
C SER A 154 -8.90 9.35 -1.55
N LEU A 155 -8.30 8.49 -0.71
CA LEU A 155 -8.83 8.22 0.64
C LEU A 155 -8.89 9.48 1.51
N LYS A 156 -8.04 10.47 1.26
CA LYS A 156 -8.13 11.77 1.95
C LYS A 156 -9.45 12.48 1.63
N ASP A 157 -9.88 12.45 0.38
CA ASP A 157 -11.14 13.06 -0.04
C ASP A 157 -12.34 12.36 0.61
N VAL A 158 -12.28 11.03 0.71
CA VAL A 158 -13.28 10.24 1.44
C VAL A 158 -13.34 10.64 2.92
N LEU A 159 -12.20 10.77 3.58
CA LEU A 159 -12.13 11.20 4.98
C LEU A 159 -12.65 12.62 5.15
N THR A 160 -12.30 13.54 4.24
CA THR A 160 -12.78 14.92 4.26
C THR A 160 -14.29 14.98 4.09
N PHE A 161 -14.85 14.17 3.21
CA PHE A 161 -16.30 14.07 3.02
C PHE A 161 -17.02 13.65 4.30
N PHE A 162 -16.53 12.59 4.96
CA PHE A 162 -17.10 12.16 6.25
C PHE A 162 -16.90 13.19 7.37
N ALA A 163 -15.76 13.87 7.41
CA ALA A 163 -15.53 14.93 8.38
C ALA A 163 -16.50 16.11 8.17
N GLY A 164 -16.81 16.48 6.94
CA GLY A 164 -17.80 17.50 6.62
C GLY A 164 -19.22 17.14 7.07
N MET A 165 -19.57 15.85 7.04
CA MET A 165 -20.88 15.39 7.57
C MET A 165 -21.02 15.55 9.08
N VAL A 166 -19.89 15.54 9.81
CA VAL A 166 -19.90 15.63 11.30
C VAL A 166 -19.92 17.08 11.79
N VAL A 167 -19.54 18.04 10.96
CA VAL A 167 -19.37 19.46 11.33
C VAL A 167 -20.65 20.29 11.16
N GLU A 168 -21.68 19.79 10.52
CA GLU A 168 -22.98 20.45 10.55
C GLU A 168 -23.57 20.31 11.94
N ASP A 169 -23.38 21.36 12.76
CA ASP A 169 -23.92 21.50 14.11
C ASP A 169 -25.45 21.36 14.07
N PRO A 170 -26.05 20.35 14.73
CA PRO A 170 -27.51 20.19 14.74
C PRO A 170 -28.25 21.33 15.43
N ASN A 171 -27.56 22.30 16.01
CA ASN A 171 -28.15 23.47 16.66
C ASN A 171 -28.13 24.74 15.79
N ASN A 172 -27.71 24.65 14.54
CA ASN A 172 -27.73 25.79 13.61
C ASN A 172 -28.88 25.67 12.62
N ILE A 173 -30.11 25.55 13.16
CA ILE A 173 -31.39 25.69 12.44
C ILE A 173 -32.00 27.01 12.87
#